data_f41ea1ff62668bde2d2612817b9f4fb6
#
_entry.id   f41ea1ff62668bde2d2612817b9f4fb6
#
_cell.length_a   1.000
_cell.length_b   1.000
_cell.length_c   1.000
_cell.angle_alpha   90.00
_cell.angle_beta   90.00
_cell.angle_gamma   90.00
#
_symmetry.space_group_name_H-M   'P 1'
#
loop_
_entity.id
_entity.type
_entity.pdbx_description
1 polymer ?
#
loop_
_entity_poly.entity_id
_entity_poly.type
_entity_poly.pdbx_seq_one_letter_code
_entity_poly.pdbx_strand_id
1 'polypeptide(L)'
;MTKVLIVEDEELIGMLLEEMLANRAFEVVGRATTLAQAQTMATSTEMDIALLDISLHGEPVFPVAQLLAERNIPFVFTTGYGAAGLPTAWAGHPVFCKPYNMQELTETLAKLAMRPS
;
A
#
# COMPACT_ATOMS: atom_id res chain seq x y z
N MET A 1 10.81 -13.99 -1.11
CA MET A 1 9.40 -13.55 -1.06
C MET A 1 9.32 -12.04 -1.28
N THR A 2 8.27 -11.60 -1.93
CA THR A 2 8.03 -10.16 -2.12
C THR A 2 7.68 -9.51 -0.79
N LYS A 3 8.39 -8.46 -0.44
CA LYS A 3 8.21 -7.75 0.83
C LYS A 3 7.21 -6.62 0.66
N VAL A 4 6.16 -6.63 1.46
CA VAL A 4 5.04 -5.68 1.37
C VAL A 4 4.90 -4.90 2.67
N LEU A 5 4.78 -3.57 2.55
CA LEU A 5 4.36 -2.71 3.65
C LEU A 5 2.86 -2.46 3.51
N ILE A 6 2.10 -2.65 4.58
CA ILE A 6 0.67 -2.34 4.62
C ILE A 6 0.47 -1.06 5.41
N VAL A 7 -0.21 -0.08 4.80
CA VAL A 7 -0.59 1.17 5.44
C VAL A 7 -2.12 1.23 5.44
N GLU A 8 -2.72 0.95 6.59
CA GLU A 8 -4.17 0.82 6.75
C GLU A 8 -4.56 1.19 8.18
N ASP A 9 -5.47 2.15 8.34
CA ASP A 9 -5.85 2.63 9.67
C ASP A 9 -6.83 1.72 10.41
N GLU A 10 -7.57 0.87 9.67
CA GLU A 10 -8.46 -0.10 10.30
C GLU A 10 -7.68 -1.37 10.61
N GLU A 11 -7.45 -1.61 11.90
CA GLU A 11 -6.58 -2.69 12.32
C GLU A 11 -7.08 -4.07 11.88
N LEU A 12 -8.38 -4.30 11.94
CA LEU A 12 -8.94 -5.58 11.53
C LEU A 12 -8.70 -5.83 10.04
N ILE A 13 -8.89 -4.81 9.21
CA ILE A 13 -8.63 -4.95 7.77
C ILE A 13 -7.15 -5.20 7.52
N GLY A 14 -6.27 -4.50 8.24
CA GLY A 14 -4.83 -4.71 8.12
C GLY A 14 -4.42 -6.12 8.49
N MET A 15 -5.00 -6.68 9.55
CA MET A 15 -4.72 -8.05 9.98
C MET A 15 -5.17 -9.06 8.93
N LEU A 16 -6.36 -8.85 8.36
CA LEU A 16 -6.86 -9.75 7.30
C LEU A 16 -5.98 -9.69 6.06
N LEU A 17 -5.56 -8.47 5.66
CA LEU A 17 -4.66 -8.31 4.53
C LEU A 17 -3.34 -9.03 4.78
N GLU A 18 -2.78 -8.90 5.98
CA GLU A 18 -1.53 -9.56 6.32
C GLU A 18 -1.65 -11.07 6.17
N GLU A 19 -2.72 -11.65 6.71
CA GLU A 19 -2.94 -13.08 6.63
C GLU A 19 -3.11 -13.54 5.17
N MET A 20 -3.90 -12.81 4.40
CA MET A 20 -4.18 -13.17 3.02
C MET A 20 -2.93 -13.05 2.14
N LEU A 21 -2.13 -12.03 2.37
CA LEU A 21 -0.88 -11.85 1.63
C LEU A 21 0.14 -12.92 2.01
N ALA A 22 0.25 -13.24 3.30
CA ALA A 22 1.16 -14.29 3.75
C ALA A 22 0.82 -15.64 3.11
N ASN A 23 -0.45 -15.92 2.92
CA ASN A 23 -0.90 -17.15 2.27
C ASN A 23 -0.62 -17.17 0.77
N ARG A 24 -0.22 -16.05 0.20
CA ARG A 24 0.08 -15.91 -1.23
C ARG A 24 1.55 -15.60 -1.50
N ALA A 25 2.42 -16.04 -0.59
CA ALA A 25 3.87 -15.92 -0.72
C ALA A 25 4.40 -14.48 -0.69
N PHE A 26 3.70 -13.60 -0.01
CA PHE A 26 4.22 -12.27 0.31
C PHE A 26 4.70 -12.25 1.76
N GLU A 27 5.74 -11.49 2.02
CA GLU A 27 6.22 -11.26 3.38
C GLU A 27 5.79 -9.86 3.80
N VAL A 28 4.92 -9.75 4.80
CA VAL A 28 4.48 -8.44 5.31
C VAL A 28 5.55 -7.95 6.28
N VAL A 29 6.25 -6.88 5.89
CA VAL A 29 7.38 -6.36 6.67
C VAL A 29 6.96 -5.32 7.70
N GLY A 30 5.71 -4.89 7.65
CA GLY A 30 5.17 -3.98 8.66
C GLY A 30 3.76 -3.59 8.35
N ARG A 31 3.05 -3.12 9.38
CA ARG A 31 1.73 -2.52 9.23
C ARG A 31 1.74 -1.18 9.96
N ALA A 32 1.44 -0.10 9.22
CA ALA A 32 1.31 1.23 9.79
C ALA A 32 -0.17 1.58 9.87
N THR A 33 -0.62 2.12 11.00
CA THR A 33 -2.01 2.52 11.20
C THR A 33 -2.17 4.03 11.25
N THR A 34 -1.08 4.76 11.36
CA THR A 34 -1.10 6.23 11.39
C THR A 34 -0.17 6.79 10.35
N LEU A 35 -0.41 8.05 9.96
CA LEU A 35 0.45 8.72 9.01
C LEU A 35 1.90 8.79 9.50
N ALA A 36 2.11 9.10 10.79
CA ALA A 36 3.44 9.19 11.36
C ALA A 36 4.20 7.87 11.28
N GLN A 37 3.54 6.76 11.65
CA GLN A 37 4.15 5.43 11.55
C GLN A 37 4.49 5.10 10.10
N ALA A 38 3.56 5.40 9.19
CA ALA A 38 3.77 5.12 7.77
C ALA A 38 4.94 5.90 7.21
N GLN A 39 5.09 7.16 7.59
CA GLN A 39 6.22 7.98 7.15
C GLN A 39 7.55 7.42 7.65
N THR A 40 7.59 6.99 8.91
CA THR A 40 8.80 6.39 9.47
C THR A 40 9.16 5.10 8.73
N MET A 41 8.18 4.23 8.51
CA MET A 41 8.43 2.96 7.82
C MET A 41 8.77 3.17 6.35
N ALA A 42 8.13 4.13 5.68
CA ALA A 42 8.42 4.43 4.28
C ALA A 42 9.85 4.94 4.08
N THR A 43 10.43 5.52 5.10
CA THR A 43 11.78 6.06 5.02
C THR A 43 12.85 5.00 5.26
N SER A 44 12.61 4.05 6.14
CA SER A 44 13.66 3.18 6.67
C SER A 44 13.47 1.69 6.44
N THR A 45 12.26 1.23 6.15
CA THR A 45 11.98 -0.20 6.03
C THR A 45 12.37 -0.72 4.64
N GLU A 46 13.02 -1.86 4.59
CA GLU A 46 13.30 -2.54 3.33
C GLU A 46 12.02 -3.21 2.83
N MET A 47 11.59 -2.86 1.63
CA MET A 47 10.38 -3.41 1.04
C MET A 47 10.46 -3.40 -0.48
N ASP A 48 9.63 -4.25 -1.11
CA ASP A 48 9.53 -4.31 -2.57
C ASP A 48 8.34 -3.53 -3.08
N ILE A 49 7.28 -3.40 -2.28
CA ILE A 49 6.07 -2.71 -2.67
C ILE A 49 5.28 -2.30 -1.43
N ALA A 50 4.44 -1.30 -1.55
CA ALA A 50 3.57 -0.84 -0.46
C ALA A 50 2.12 -0.77 -0.90
N LEU A 51 1.23 -1.03 0.07
CA LEU A 51 -0.22 -0.94 -0.09
C LEU A 51 -0.69 0.21 0.79
N LEU A 52 -1.23 1.27 0.17
CA LEU A 52 -1.53 2.53 0.87
C LEU A 52 -3.02 2.83 0.87
N ASP A 53 -3.64 2.85 2.04
CA ASP A 53 -4.98 3.41 2.19
C ASP A 53 -4.87 4.92 1.99
N ILE A 54 -5.70 5.49 1.11
CA ILE A 54 -5.64 6.91 0.78
C ILE A 54 -5.88 7.78 2.01
N SER A 55 -6.76 7.36 2.91
CA SER A 55 -7.09 8.12 4.11
C SER A 55 -6.72 7.36 5.37
N LEU A 56 -5.88 7.96 6.21
CA LEU A 56 -5.49 7.40 7.51
C LEU A 56 -6.06 8.29 8.59
N HIS A 57 -7.16 7.85 9.24
CA HIS A 57 -7.86 8.64 10.26
C HIS A 57 -8.15 10.06 9.76
N GLY A 58 -8.58 10.16 8.49
CA GLY A 58 -8.89 11.44 7.89
C GLY A 58 -7.70 12.18 7.30
N GLU A 59 -6.48 11.71 7.52
CA GLU A 59 -5.29 12.34 6.96
C GLU A 59 -4.90 11.68 5.64
N PRO A 60 -4.66 12.47 4.58
CA PRO A 60 -4.26 11.91 3.29
C PRO A 60 -2.90 11.21 3.36
N VAL A 61 -2.77 10.10 2.65
CA VAL A 61 -1.55 9.28 2.67
C VAL A 61 -0.45 9.81 1.74
N PHE A 62 -0.70 10.85 0.98
CA PHE A 62 0.21 11.28 -0.08
C PHE A 62 1.63 11.64 0.36
N PRO A 63 1.87 12.15 1.58
CA PRO A 63 3.26 12.31 2.05
C PRO A 63 4.04 10.99 2.08
N VAL A 64 3.36 9.88 2.38
CA VAL A 64 3.97 8.55 2.36
C VAL A 64 4.28 8.14 0.93
N ALA A 65 3.33 8.35 0.01
CA ALA A 65 3.52 8.04 -1.40
C ALA A 65 4.73 8.80 -1.96
N GLN A 66 4.90 10.07 -1.56
CA GLN A 66 6.05 10.87 -1.99
C GLN A 66 7.37 10.27 -1.53
N LEU A 67 7.45 9.83 -0.28
CA LEU A 67 8.65 9.19 0.25
C LEU A 67 8.99 7.91 -0.50
N LEU A 68 7.98 7.09 -0.80
CA LEU A 68 8.18 5.85 -1.54
C LEU A 68 8.62 6.12 -2.98
N ALA A 69 8.02 7.13 -3.62
CA ALA A 69 8.41 7.51 -4.98
C ALA A 69 9.87 7.95 -5.02
N GLU A 70 10.34 8.69 -4.02
CA GLU A 70 11.73 9.11 -3.93
C GLU A 70 12.70 7.94 -3.77
N ARG A 71 12.24 6.84 -3.19
CA ARG A 71 13.03 5.61 -3.04
C ARG A 71 12.85 4.65 -4.22
N ASN A 72 12.06 5.01 -5.21
CA ASN A 72 11.72 4.16 -6.36
C ASN A 72 11.02 2.87 -5.93
N ILE A 73 10.22 2.92 -4.86
CA ILE A 73 9.44 1.79 -4.39
C ILE A 73 8.04 1.91 -4.97
N PRO A 74 7.56 0.91 -5.72
CA PRO A 74 6.20 0.95 -6.26
C PRO A 74 5.16 0.80 -5.15
N PHE A 75 3.96 1.32 -5.40
CA PHE A 75 2.87 1.23 -4.44
C PHE A 75 1.53 1.24 -5.17
N VAL A 76 0.49 0.74 -4.49
CA VAL A 76 -0.88 0.84 -4.95
C VAL A 76 -1.70 1.53 -3.88
N PHE A 77 -2.77 2.21 -4.30
CA PHE A 77 -3.70 2.84 -3.36
C PHE A 77 -4.92 1.96 -3.13
N THR A 78 -5.47 2.04 -1.93
CA THR A 78 -6.76 1.44 -1.61
C THR A 78 -7.67 2.52 -1.05
N THR A 79 -8.98 2.37 -1.24
CA THR A 79 -9.95 3.36 -0.79
C THR A 79 -11.32 2.74 -0.62
N GLY A 80 -12.11 3.28 0.32
CA GLY A 80 -13.51 2.94 0.46
C GLY A 80 -14.43 3.81 -0.41
N TYR A 81 -13.87 4.83 -1.07
CA TYR A 81 -14.66 5.85 -1.77
C TYR A 81 -14.43 5.88 -3.27
N GLY A 82 -13.64 4.98 -3.82
CA GLY A 82 -13.28 4.98 -5.23
C GLY A 82 -12.18 5.98 -5.56
N ALA A 83 -11.80 6.04 -6.84
CA ALA A 83 -10.64 6.82 -7.28
C ALA A 83 -10.94 8.33 -7.42
N ALA A 84 -12.17 8.75 -7.17
CA ALA A 84 -12.59 10.15 -7.40
C ALA A 84 -11.82 11.17 -6.56
N GLY A 85 -11.27 10.75 -5.41
CA GLY A 85 -10.51 11.64 -4.55
C GLY A 85 -9.01 11.67 -4.81
N LEU A 86 -8.53 10.96 -5.85
CA LEU A 86 -7.10 10.88 -6.12
C LEU A 86 -6.61 12.13 -6.83
N PRO A 87 -5.62 12.85 -6.27
CA PRO A 87 -5.06 14.03 -6.95
C PRO A 87 -4.43 13.67 -8.28
N THR A 88 -4.43 14.64 -9.19
CA THR A 88 -3.87 14.45 -10.54
C THR A 88 -2.41 13.98 -10.51
N ALA A 89 -1.64 14.43 -9.53
CA ALA A 89 -0.24 14.04 -9.40
C ALA A 89 -0.06 12.52 -9.26
N TRP A 90 -1.08 11.83 -8.76
CA TRP A 90 -1.03 10.38 -8.53
C TRP A 90 -1.91 9.59 -9.49
N ALA A 91 -2.52 10.27 -10.48
CA ALA A 91 -3.29 9.60 -11.52
C ALA A 91 -2.38 8.63 -12.26
N GLY A 92 -2.88 7.48 -12.58
CA GLY A 92 -2.08 6.44 -13.23
C GLY A 92 -1.55 5.38 -12.29
N HIS A 93 -1.57 5.63 -10.97
CA HIS A 93 -1.26 4.59 -10.00
C HIS A 93 -2.48 3.69 -9.80
N PRO A 94 -2.30 2.37 -9.64
CA PRO A 94 -3.44 1.48 -9.39
C PRO A 94 -4.18 1.86 -8.11
N VAL A 95 -5.51 1.81 -8.17
CA VAL A 95 -6.38 2.07 -7.02
C VAL A 95 -7.36 0.92 -6.90
N PHE A 96 -7.45 0.33 -5.71
CA PHE A 96 -8.38 -0.75 -5.44
C PHE A 96 -9.42 -0.28 -4.44
N CYS A 97 -10.70 -0.48 -4.80
CA CYS A 97 -11.81 -0.14 -3.92
C CYS A 97 -12.12 -1.28 -2.98
N LYS A 98 -12.41 -0.95 -1.73
CA LYS A 98 -12.82 -1.96 -0.74
C LYS A 98 -14.27 -2.40 -0.99
N PRO A 99 -14.63 -3.67 -0.82
CA PRO A 99 -13.75 -4.81 -0.57
C PRO A 99 -12.99 -5.21 -1.83
N TYR A 100 -11.72 -5.63 -1.66
CA TYR A 100 -10.86 -5.95 -2.81
C TYR A 100 -11.11 -7.35 -3.35
N ASN A 101 -10.86 -7.51 -4.66
CA ASN A 101 -10.65 -8.83 -5.21
C ASN A 101 -9.19 -9.19 -4.93
N MET A 102 -8.96 -10.17 -4.05
CA MET A 102 -7.60 -10.50 -3.63
C MET A 102 -6.74 -11.05 -4.74
N GLN A 103 -7.34 -11.76 -5.70
CA GLN A 103 -6.58 -12.26 -6.83
C GLN A 103 -6.04 -11.12 -7.67
N GLU A 104 -6.88 -10.13 -8.02
CA GLU A 104 -6.45 -8.96 -8.78
C GLU A 104 -5.39 -8.16 -8.02
N LEU A 105 -5.61 -7.96 -6.73
CA LEU A 105 -4.68 -7.19 -5.90
C LEU A 105 -3.31 -7.86 -5.87
N THR A 106 -3.25 -9.16 -5.58
CA THR A 106 -1.97 -9.85 -5.47
C THR A 106 -1.27 -9.99 -6.82
N GLU A 107 -2.01 -10.15 -7.91
CA GLU A 107 -1.41 -10.14 -9.24
C GLU A 107 -0.79 -8.79 -9.58
N THR A 108 -1.47 -7.70 -9.25
CA THR A 108 -0.94 -6.36 -9.47
C THR A 108 0.29 -6.10 -8.62
N LEU A 109 0.25 -6.48 -7.35
CA LEU A 109 1.40 -6.33 -6.45
C LEU A 109 2.61 -7.10 -6.98
N ALA A 110 2.41 -8.33 -7.43
CA ALA A 110 3.50 -9.15 -7.95
C ALA A 110 4.12 -8.52 -9.20
N LYS A 111 3.29 -8.03 -10.11
CA LYS A 111 3.77 -7.39 -11.33
C LYS A 111 4.58 -6.13 -11.05
N LEU A 112 4.08 -5.29 -10.17
CA LEU A 112 4.77 -4.03 -9.85
C LEU A 112 6.08 -4.29 -9.12
N ALA A 113 6.09 -5.26 -8.21
CA ALA A 113 7.31 -5.59 -7.45
C ALA A 113 8.41 -6.18 -8.32
N MET A 114 8.07 -6.74 -9.48
CA MET A 114 9.04 -7.32 -10.42
C MET A 114 9.61 -6.31 -11.40
N ARG A 115 9.11 -5.08 -11.42
CA ARG A 115 9.60 -4.07 -12.37
C ARG A 115 11.00 -3.61 -11.95
N PRO A 116 11.92 -3.47 -12.90
CA PRO A 116 13.23 -2.89 -12.56
C PRO A 116 13.02 -1.44 -12.12
N SER A 117 13.68 -1.09 -11.06
CA SER A 117 13.61 0.27 -10.50
C SER A 117 14.41 1.25 -11.34
#